data_d9a69345a442bb107a68daf3fbad7661
#
_entry.id   d9a69345a442bb107a68daf3fbad7661
#
_cell.length_a   1.000
_cell.length_b   1.000
_cell.length_c   1.000
_cell.angle_alpha   90.00
_cell.angle_beta   90.00
_cell.angle_gamma   90.00
#
_symmetry.space_group_name_H-M   'P 1'
#
loop_
_entity.id
_entity.type
_entity.pdbx_description
1 polymer ?
#
loop_
_entity_poly.entity_id
_entity_poly.type
_entity_poly.pdbx_seq_one_letter_code
_entity_poly.pdbx_strand_id
1 'polypeptide(L)'
;MKINYSLMNETHVNGIYQLSNECFAIPWSLDSINNELNNPLAKYVIAEDLLTSEVIGFVGVWIIAGEGDITNIAVSPKYRKQGIASNLLIKLFDVCKTFNCEDITLE
;
A
#
# COMPACT_ATOMS: atom_id res chain seq x y z
N MET A 1 -17.01 -3.92 -10.91
CA MET A 1 -16.29 -3.25 -9.81
C MET A 1 -15.08 -2.55 -10.38
N LYS A 2 -14.91 -1.28 -10.05
CA LYS A 2 -13.77 -0.50 -10.53
C LYS A 2 -12.83 -0.20 -9.38
N ILE A 3 -11.59 -0.65 -9.51
CA ILE A 3 -10.55 -0.45 -8.52
C ILE A 3 -9.47 0.45 -9.13
N ASN A 4 -9.10 1.50 -8.41
CA ASN A 4 -8.02 2.39 -8.79
C ASN A 4 -6.78 2.07 -7.96
N TYR A 5 -5.64 1.96 -8.62
CA TYR A 5 -4.35 1.72 -7.96
C TYR A 5 -3.47 2.95 -8.15
N SER A 6 -3.10 3.60 -7.06
CA SER A 6 -2.34 4.86 -7.12
C SER A 6 -1.34 4.93 -5.98
N LEU A 7 -0.37 5.84 -6.12
CA LEU A 7 0.55 6.14 -5.01
C LEU A 7 -0.21 6.81 -3.87
N MET A 8 0.22 6.51 -2.65
CA MET A 8 -0.36 7.08 -1.44
C MET A 8 -0.21 8.59 -1.40
N ASN A 9 -1.27 9.26 -0.99
CA ASN A 9 -1.25 10.68 -0.67
C ASN A 9 -2.06 10.91 0.62
N GLU A 10 -2.13 12.17 1.05
CA GLU A 10 -2.77 12.53 2.31
C GLU A 10 -4.24 12.15 2.40
N THR A 11 -4.93 12.05 1.26
CA THR A 11 -6.37 11.69 1.25
C THR A 11 -6.60 10.22 1.63
N HIS A 12 -5.56 9.40 1.58
CA HIS A 12 -5.65 7.97 1.88
C HIS A 12 -5.47 7.63 3.36
N VAL A 13 -4.97 8.57 4.17
CA VAL A 13 -4.55 8.28 5.56
C VAL A 13 -5.66 7.66 6.39
N ASN A 14 -6.85 8.25 6.39
CA ASN A 14 -7.97 7.73 7.17
C ASN A 14 -8.42 6.35 6.69
N GLY A 15 -8.44 6.14 5.38
CA GLY A 15 -8.80 4.84 4.80
C GLY A 15 -7.80 3.75 5.18
N ILE A 16 -6.52 4.06 5.15
CA ILE A 16 -5.47 3.13 5.59
C ILE A 16 -5.63 2.81 7.07
N TYR A 17 -5.93 3.82 7.88
CA TYR A 17 -6.16 3.62 9.31
C TYR A 17 -7.30 2.63 9.56
N GLN A 18 -8.44 2.83 8.90
CA GLN A 18 -9.59 1.93 9.03
C GLN A 18 -9.27 0.52 8.56
N LEU A 19 -8.58 0.41 7.42
CA LEU A 19 -8.19 -0.90 6.88
C LEU A 19 -7.20 -1.61 7.82
N SER A 20 -6.27 -0.89 8.39
CA SER A 20 -5.32 -1.41 9.37
C SER A 20 -6.04 -2.00 10.59
N ASN A 21 -7.09 -1.33 11.07
CA ASN A 21 -7.91 -1.83 12.16
C ASN A 21 -8.63 -3.13 11.81
N GLU A 22 -9.01 -3.32 10.55
CA GLU A 22 -9.64 -4.56 10.09
C GLU A 22 -8.65 -5.71 9.92
N CYS A 23 -7.44 -5.41 9.46
CA CYS A 23 -6.51 -6.43 8.95
C CYS A 23 -5.43 -6.83 9.94
N PHE A 24 -5.05 -5.96 10.87
CA PHE A 24 -3.90 -6.20 11.74
C PHE A 24 -4.30 -6.41 13.19
N ALA A 25 -3.68 -7.41 13.84
CA ALA A 25 -3.85 -7.63 15.26
C ALA A 25 -3.38 -6.42 16.08
N ILE A 26 -2.31 -5.77 15.62
CA ILE A 26 -1.81 -4.52 16.19
C ILE A 26 -1.92 -3.46 15.09
N PRO A 27 -3.02 -2.70 15.06
CA PRO A 27 -3.24 -1.70 14.03
C PRO A 27 -2.24 -0.54 14.11
N TRP A 28 -2.02 0.11 12.97
CA TRP A 28 -1.20 1.32 12.93
C TRP A 28 -1.94 2.50 13.55
N SER A 29 -1.19 3.36 14.24
CA SER A 29 -1.69 4.65 14.66
C SER A 29 -1.73 5.62 13.47
N LEU A 30 -2.53 6.68 13.59
CA LEU A 30 -2.53 7.74 12.58
C LEU A 30 -1.15 8.39 12.46
N ASP A 31 -0.43 8.56 13.56
CA ASP A 31 0.93 9.10 13.55
C ASP A 31 1.88 8.23 12.73
N SER A 32 1.80 6.91 12.90
CA SER A 32 2.62 5.98 12.13
C SER A 32 2.33 6.06 10.63
N ILE A 33 1.06 6.18 10.26
CA ILE A 33 0.64 6.29 8.86
C ILE A 33 1.15 7.61 8.27
N ASN A 34 1.02 8.72 9.00
CA ASN A 34 1.53 10.01 8.55
C ASN A 34 3.06 10.02 8.44
N ASN A 35 3.75 9.33 9.34
CA ASN A 35 5.20 9.20 9.26
C ASN A 35 5.63 8.47 8.00
N GLU A 36 4.89 7.41 7.62
CA GLU A 36 5.18 6.68 6.38
C GLU A 36 4.86 7.52 5.14
N LEU A 37 3.78 8.29 5.16
CA LEU A 37 3.45 9.21 4.06
C LEU A 37 4.59 10.20 3.80
N ASN A 38 5.22 10.68 4.86
CA ASN A 38 6.29 11.68 4.77
C ASN A 38 7.70 11.07 4.72
N ASN A 39 7.81 9.74 4.76
CA ASN A 39 9.10 9.06 4.70
C ASN A 39 9.59 9.00 3.25
N PRO A 40 10.70 9.67 2.90
CA PRO A 40 11.19 9.68 1.51
C PRO A 40 11.64 8.30 1.01
N LEU A 41 11.93 7.36 1.91
CA LEU A 41 12.34 6.00 1.54
C LEU A 41 11.15 5.09 1.30
N ALA A 42 9.96 5.48 1.73
CA ALA A 42 8.77 4.64 1.63
C ALA A 42 7.93 4.99 0.40
N LYS A 43 7.44 3.95 -0.28
CA LYS A 43 6.46 4.08 -1.36
C LYS A 43 5.31 3.12 -1.07
N TYR A 44 4.09 3.63 -1.15
CA TYR A 44 2.89 2.85 -0.93
C TYR A 44 1.98 2.94 -2.15
N VAL A 45 1.46 1.79 -2.56
CA VAL A 45 0.41 1.71 -3.58
C VAL A 45 -0.90 1.42 -2.88
N ILE A 46 -1.92 2.20 -3.20
CA ILE A 46 -3.23 2.13 -2.58
C ILE A 46 -4.25 1.64 -3.60
N ALA A 47 -5.07 0.69 -3.20
CA ALA A 47 -6.22 0.24 -3.99
C ALA A 47 -7.48 0.86 -3.41
N GLU A 48 -8.24 1.56 -4.26
CA GLU A 48 -9.49 2.19 -3.88
C GLU A 48 -10.64 1.65 -4.72
N ASP A 49 -11.78 1.38 -4.08
CA ASP A 49 -13.02 1.09 -4.80
C ASP A 49 -13.62 2.43 -5.23
N LEU A 50 -13.67 2.67 -6.54
CA LEU A 50 -14.16 3.95 -7.08
C LEU A 50 -15.65 4.17 -6.85
N LEU A 51 -16.42 3.12 -6.58
CA LEU A 51 -17.85 3.25 -6.30
C LEU A 51 -18.13 3.73 -4.90
N THR A 52 -17.29 3.36 -3.93
CA THR A 52 -17.49 3.68 -2.52
C THR A 52 -16.47 4.67 -1.98
N SER A 53 -15.39 4.92 -2.71
CA SER A 53 -14.22 5.70 -2.29
C SER A 53 -13.50 5.11 -1.08
N GLU A 54 -13.71 3.82 -0.80
CA GLU A 54 -13.00 3.14 0.29
C GLU A 54 -11.62 2.69 -0.14
N VAL A 55 -10.66 2.83 0.77
CA VAL A 55 -9.36 2.16 0.65
C VAL A 55 -9.57 0.69 0.98
N ILE A 56 -9.35 -0.19 0.01
CA ILE A 56 -9.61 -1.61 0.17
C ILE A 56 -8.36 -2.45 0.21
N GLY A 57 -7.21 -1.86 -0.06
CA GLY A 57 -5.93 -2.55 0.04
C GLY A 57 -4.77 -1.59 -0.09
N PHE A 58 -3.60 -2.03 0.36
CA PHE A 58 -2.36 -1.30 0.14
C PHE A 58 -1.17 -2.24 0.21
N VAL A 59 -0.06 -1.81 -0.38
CA VAL A 59 1.24 -2.45 -0.24
C VAL A 59 2.29 -1.38 -0.09
N GLY A 60 3.23 -1.60 0.83
CA GLY A 60 4.32 -0.67 1.08
C GLY A 60 5.68 -1.28 0.83
N VAL A 61 6.60 -0.45 0.37
CA VAL A 61 8.00 -0.84 0.17
C VAL A 61 8.91 0.28 0.67
N TRP A 62 10.03 -0.08 1.29
CA TRP A 62 11.11 0.84 1.59
C TRP A 62 12.20 0.60 0.57
N ILE A 63 12.64 1.66 -0.10
CA ILE A 63 13.68 1.59 -1.13
C ILE A 63 14.93 2.28 -0.59
N ILE A 64 15.99 1.49 -0.37
CA ILE A 64 17.27 1.97 0.16
C ILE A 64 18.38 1.44 -0.74
N ALA A 65 19.16 2.36 -1.31
CA ALA A 65 20.33 2.03 -2.14
C ALA A 65 20.01 1.03 -3.28
N GLY A 66 18.86 1.20 -3.94
CA GLY A 66 18.45 0.35 -5.05
C GLY A 66 17.78 -0.96 -4.63
N GLU A 67 17.62 -1.20 -3.33
CA GLU A 67 16.97 -2.40 -2.81
C GLU A 67 15.63 -2.04 -2.19
N GLY A 68 14.58 -2.77 -2.58
CA GLY A 68 13.24 -2.60 -2.06
C GLY A 68 12.86 -3.72 -1.11
N ASP A 69 12.43 -3.34 0.10
CA ASP A 69 11.88 -4.28 1.08
C ASP A 69 10.38 -4.03 1.20
N ILE A 70 9.57 -5.04 0.86
CA ILE A 70 8.13 -4.95 1.05
C ILE A 70 7.85 -5.11 2.54
N THR A 71 7.29 -4.05 3.13
CA THR A 71 7.09 -3.99 4.59
C THR A 71 5.70 -4.46 5.00
N ASN A 72 4.69 -4.13 4.20
CA ASN A 72 3.30 -4.44 4.54
C ASN A 72 2.49 -4.66 3.27
N ILE A 73 1.52 -5.57 3.36
CA ILE A 73 0.48 -5.73 2.36
C ILE A 73 -0.81 -6.08 3.09
N ALA A 74 -1.91 -5.46 2.70
CA ALA A 74 -3.22 -5.74 3.26
C ALA A 74 -4.31 -5.58 2.21
N VAL A 75 -5.32 -6.44 2.28
CA VAL A 75 -6.53 -6.35 1.47
C VAL A 75 -7.72 -6.57 2.39
N SER A 76 -8.73 -5.70 2.26
CA SER A 76 -9.96 -5.83 3.05
C SER A 76 -10.56 -7.23 2.90
N PRO A 77 -11.03 -7.84 4.00
CA PRO A 77 -11.66 -9.17 3.93
C PRO A 77 -12.81 -9.26 2.93
N LYS A 78 -13.54 -8.16 2.72
CA LYS A 78 -14.66 -8.10 1.78
C LYS A 78 -14.23 -8.18 0.32
N TYR A 79 -12.96 -7.94 0.03
CA TYR A 79 -12.43 -7.84 -1.34
C TYR A 79 -11.37 -8.90 -1.64
N ARG A 80 -11.16 -9.87 -0.76
CA ARG A 80 -10.19 -10.95 -0.97
C ARG A 80 -10.62 -11.88 -2.09
N LYS A 81 -9.67 -12.61 -2.68
CA LYS A 81 -9.86 -13.56 -3.76
C LYS A 81 -10.35 -12.91 -5.07
N GLN A 82 -10.05 -11.61 -5.26
CA GLN A 82 -10.42 -10.88 -6.48
C GLN A 82 -9.19 -10.35 -7.23
N GLY A 83 -8.00 -10.83 -6.88
CA GLY A 83 -6.77 -10.45 -7.55
C GLY A 83 -6.22 -9.09 -7.14
N ILE A 84 -6.74 -8.48 -6.07
CA ILE A 84 -6.31 -7.14 -5.64
C ILE A 84 -4.86 -7.16 -5.16
N ALA A 85 -4.48 -8.16 -4.36
CA ALA A 85 -3.10 -8.27 -3.88
C ALA A 85 -2.12 -8.40 -5.04
N SER A 86 -2.44 -9.22 -6.03
CA SER A 86 -1.60 -9.39 -7.23
C SER A 86 -1.46 -8.09 -8.00
N ASN A 87 -2.56 -7.35 -8.18
CA ASN A 87 -2.53 -6.07 -8.88
C ASN A 87 -1.75 -5.00 -8.12
N LEU A 88 -1.85 -5.00 -6.78
CA LEU A 88 -1.03 -4.12 -5.94
C LEU A 88 0.45 -4.39 -6.15
N LEU A 89 0.86 -5.65 -6.17
CA LEU A 89 2.26 -6.02 -6.38
C LEU A 89 2.75 -5.66 -7.78
N ILE A 90 1.94 -5.87 -8.80
CA ILE A 90 2.28 -5.49 -10.19
C ILE A 90 2.50 -3.98 -10.27
N LYS A 91 1.61 -3.20 -9.68
CA LYS A 91 1.75 -1.74 -9.66
C LYS A 91 2.98 -1.31 -8.86
N LEU A 92 3.25 -1.99 -7.75
CA LEU A 92 4.42 -1.70 -6.93
C LEU A 92 5.71 -1.95 -7.70
N PHE A 93 5.81 -3.02 -8.48
CA PHE A 93 6.97 -3.30 -9.30
C PHE A 93 7.21 -2.20 -10.33
N ASP A 94 6.15 -1.66 -10.93
CA ASP A 94 6.25 -0.53 -11.85
C ASP A 94 6.78 0.72 -11.14
N VAL A 95 6.28 0.98 -9.93
CA VAL A 95 6.75 2.10 -9.10
C VAL A 95 8.24 1.92 -8.76
N CYS A 96 8.64 0.71 -8.38
CA CYS A 96 10.03 0.41 -8.06
C CYS A 96 10.97 0.67 -9.25
N LYS A 97 10.55 0.33 -10.45
CA LYS A 97 11.32 0.63 -11.67
C LYS A 97 11.51 2.13 -11.86
N THR A 98 10.47 2.90 -11.60
CA THR A 98 10.51 4.38 -11.69
C THR A 98 11.54 4.97 -10.74
N PHE A 99 11.73 4.35 -9.58
CA PHE A 99 12.67 4.82 -8.55
C PHE A 99 14.01 4.06 -8.56
N ASN A 100 14.35 3.41 -9.68
CA ASN A 100 15.61 2.70 -9.85
C ASN A 100 15.87 1.60 -8.82
N CYS A 101 14.81 0.93 -8.40
CA CYS A 101 14.92 -0.20 -7.50
C CYS A 101 15.30 -1.45 -8.30
N GLU A 102 16.44 -2.05 -8.00
CA GLU A 102 16.97 -3.19 -8.75
C GLU A 102 16.48 -4.53 -8.20
N ASP A 103 16.38 -4.63 -6.89
CA ASP A 103 15.97 -5.86 -6.20
C ASP A 103 14.81 -5.58 -5.25
N ILE A 104 13.89 -6.52 -5.16
CA ILE A 104 12.74 -6.43 -4.25
C ILE A 104 12.67 -7.69 -3.41
N THR A 105 12.63 -7.50 -2.11
CA THR A 105 12.55 -8.59 -1.12
C THR A 105 11.23 -8.48 -0.34
N LEU A 106 10.60 -9.62 -0.12
CA LEU A 106 9.42 -9.74 0.74
C LEU A 106 9.87 -10.28 2.10
N GLU A 107 9.56 -9.55 3.14
CA GLU A 107 9.83 -10.00 4.50
C GLU A 107 8.70 -10.81 5.09
#